data_1ea00c79153043dcc17169713b6d3ab3
#
_entry.id   1ea00c79153043dcc17169713b6d3ab3
#
_cell.length_a   1.000
_cell.length_b   1.000
_cell.length_c   1.000
_cell.angle_alpha   90.00
_cell.angle_beta   90.00
_cell.angle_gamma   90.00
#
_symmetry.space_group_name_H-M   'P 1'
#
loop_
_entity.id
_entity.type
_entity.pdbx_description
1 polymer ?
#
loop_
_entity_poly.entity_id
_entity_poly.type
_entity_poly.pdbx_seq_one_letter_code
_entity_poly.pdbx_strand_id
1 'polypeptide(L)'
;MRSRCRRTGFSLIEFLAVLALMAIVAGIVTVSIRPLMLKGKQDAARTEIGNICNALEAYFGVYGQYPSNSEGLGALRRKSEKISEPLLTQDPVDPWGRPYQYNAPGRDGAPYEVICFGADGREGGTGGDKDIVSWDLKDRAAKK
;
A
#
# COMPACT_ATOMS: atom_id res chain seq x y z
N MET A 1 -50.07 15.04 -48.06
CA MET A 1 -48.62 15.37 -48.07
C MET A 1 -47.89 14.48 -47.06
N ARG A 2 -47.14 13.48 -47.51
CA ARG A 2 -46.34 12.62 -46.63
C ARG A 2 -44.92 13.14 -46.59
N SER A 3 -44.52 13.73 -45.50
CA SER A 3 -43.13 14.15 -45.25
C SER A 3 -42.24 12.93 -45.08
N ARG A 4 -41.34 12.66 -46.03
CA ARG A 4 -40.30 11.65 -45.93
C ARG A 4 -39.25 12.12 -44.92
N CYS A 5 -39.24 11.49 -43.73
CA CYS A 5 -38.17 11.65 -42.76
C CYS A 5 -36.88 11.07 -43.40
N ARG A 6 -35.91 11.90 -43.73
CA ARG A 6 -34.58 11.49 -44.19
C ARG A 6 -33.87 10.86 -43.00
N ARG A 7 -33.74 9.55 -43.00
CA ARG A 7 -32.82 8.86 -42.07
C ARG A 7 -31.40 9.11 -42.61
N THR A 8 -30.68 10.00 -41.94
CA THR A 8 -29.23 10.15 -42.17
C THR A 8 -28.52 8.93 -41.58
N GLY A 9 -28.01 8.05 -42.43
CA GLY A 9 -27.18 6.93 -42.03
C GLY A 9 -25.80 7.43 -41.60
N PHE A 10 -25.21 6.82 -40.59
CA PHE A 10 -23.84 7.11 -40.16
C PHE A 10 -22.86 6.71 -41.28
N SER A 11 -21.92 7.61 -41.60
CA SER A 11 -20.86 7.36 -42.56
C SER A 11 -19.75 6.49 -41.95
N LEU A 12 -19.17 5.60 -42.76
CA LEU A 12 -18.01 4.77 -42.33
C LEU A 12 -16.85 5.64 -41.80
N ILE A 13 -16.62 6.80 -42.43
CA ILE A 13 -15.59 7.73 -41.99
C ILE A 13 -15.87 8.34 -40.62
N GLU A 14 -17.12 8.63 -40.30
CA GLU A 14 -17.56 9.12 -39.00
C GLU A 14 -17.30 8.09 -37.90
N PHE A 15 -17.57 6.82 -38.18
CA PHE A 15 -17.29 5.71 -37.26
C PHE A 15 -15.79 5.54 -37.03
N LEU A 16 -14.96 5.60 -38.08
CA LEU A 16 -13.50 5.53 -37.97
C LEU A 16 -12.93 6.71 -37.16
N ALA A 17 -13.48 7.92 -37.35
CA ALA A 17 -13.05 9.10 -36.61
C ALA A 17 -13.35 8.96 -35.10
N VAL A 18 -14.52 8.42 -34.73
CA VAL A 18 -14.88 8.13 -33.33
C VAL A 18 -13.95 7.09 -32.72
N LEU A 19 -13.63 6.01 -33.44
CA LEU A 19 -12.70 4.99 -32.96
C LEU A 19 -11.29 5.57 -32.75
N ALA A 20 -10.81 6.40 -33.67
CA ALA A 20 -9.51 7.06 -33.52
C ALA A 20 -9.48 7.98 -32.30
N LEU A 21 -10.55 8.77 -32.09
CA LEU A 21 -10.66 9.65 -30.91
C LEU A 21 -10.69 8.83 -29.61
N MET A 22 -11.47 7.72 -29.56
CA MET A 22 -11.50 6.83 -28.40
C MET A 22 -10.13 6.22 -28.08
N ALA A 23 -9.37 5.83 -29.11
CA ALA A 23 -8.02 5.29 -28.92
C ALA A 23 -7.06 6.31 -28.30
N ILE A 24 -7.13 7.58 -28.74
CA ILE A 24 -6.33 8.68 -28.17
C ILE A 24 -6.70 8.92 -26.70
N VAL A 25 -7.99 9.02 -26.38
CA VAL A 25 -8.47 9.24 -25.00
C VAL A 25 -8.07 8.08 -24.09
N ALA A 26 -8.23 6.82 -24.55
CA ALA A 26 -7.82 5.65 -23.81
C ALA A 26 -6.30 5.64 -23.48
N GLY A 27 -5.47 6.08 -24.42
CA GLY A 27 -4.02 6.24 -24.24
C GLY A 27 -3.66 7.22 -23.13
N ILE A 28 -4.29 8.40 -23.14
CA ILE A 28 -4.03 9.47 -22.14
C ILE A 28 -4.44 9.00 -20.73
N VAL A 29 -5.60 8.35 -20.59
CA VAL A 29 -6.12 7.86 -19.30
C VAL A 29 -5.17 6.85 -18.69
N THR A 30 -4.64 5.93 -19.48
CA THR A 30 -3.74 4.86 -18.99
C THR A 30 -2.44 5.42 -18.38
N VAL A 31 -1.85 6.45 -18.97
CA VAL A 31 -0.61 7.07 -18.47
C VAL A 31 -0.85 7.83 -17.17
N SER A 32 -2.01 8.46 -17.01
CA SER A 32 -2.32 9.29 -15.83
C SER A 32 -2.63 8.49 -14.57
N ILE A 33 -3.10 7.24 -14.68
CA ILE A 33 -3.56 6.43 -13.54
C ILE A 33 -2.39 5.77 -12.79
N ARG A 34 -1.31 5.38 -13.48
CA ARG A 34 -0.17 4.66 -12.86
C ARG A 34 0.41 5.36 -11.63
N PRO A 35 0.79 6.65 -11.67
CA PRO A 35 1.36 7.32 -10.49
C PRO A 35 0.36 7.45 -9.34
N LEU A 36 -0.93 7.60 -9.64
CA LEU A 36 -1.98 7.67 -8.63
C LEU A 36 -2.15 6.33 -7.90
N MET A 37 -2.12 5.22 -8.64
CA MET A 37 -2.18 3.86 -8.05
C MET A 37 -0.97 3.56 -7.17
N LEU A 38 0.24 3.95 -7.60
CA LEU A 38 1.46 3.77 -6.81
C LEU A 38 1.40 4.56 -5.50
N LYS A 39 0.94 5.82 -5.57
CA LYS A 39 0.75 6.64 -4.37
C LYS A 39 -0.29 6.02 -3.42
N GLY A 40 -1.41 5.54 -3.93
CA GLY A 40 -2.43 4.85 -3.13
C GLY A 40 -1.88 3.62 -2.42
N LYS A 41 -1.06 2.81 -3.10
CA LYS A 41 -0.38 1.66 -2.49
C LYS A 41 0.61 2.09 -1.40
N GLN A 42 1.38 3.14 -1.61
CA GLN A 42 2.29 3.66 -0.58
C GLN A 42 1.54 4.18 0.65
N ASP A 43 0.41 4.86 0.46
CA ASP A 43 -0.40 5.36 1.58
C ASP A 43 -1.06 4.19 2.35
N ALA A 44 -1.48 3.14 1.65
CA ALA A 44 -1.96 1.90 2.27
C ALA A 44 -0.84 1.21 3.09
N ALA A 45 0.38 1.10 2.54
CA ALA A 45 1.51 0.53 3.26
C ALA A 45 1.86 1.34 4.53
N ARG A 46 1.80 2.67 4.48
CA ARG A 46 2.01 3.53 5.66
C ARG A 46 0.97 3.26 6.73
N THR A 47 -0.29 3.17 6.35
CA THR A 47 -1.38 2.88 7.28
C THR A 47 -1.18 1.52 7.95
N GLU A 48 -0.81 0.51 7.17
CA GLU A 48 -0.57 -0.85 7.70
C GLU A 48 0.65 -0.91 8.63
N ILE A 49 1.76 -0.24 8.29
CA ILE A 49 2.90 -0.11 9.21
C ILE A 49 2.47 0.57 10.53
N GLY A 50 1.61 1.58 10.46
CA GLY A 50 1.03 2.21 11.66
C GLY A 50 0.25 1.21 12.53
N ASN A 51 -0.57 0.37 11.91
CA ASN A 51 -1.31 -0.68 12.61
C ASN A 51 -0.37 -1.72 13.24
N ILE A 52 0.68 -2.14 12.52
CA ILE A 52 1.70 -3.06 13.04
C ILE A 52 2.43 -2.43 14.22
N CYS A 53 2.81 -1.15 14.15
CA CYS A 53 3.44 -0.45 15.26
C CYS A 53 2.54 -0.42 16.50
N ASN A 54 1.25 -0.10 16.33
CA ASN A 54 0.28 -0.13 17.44
C ASN A 54 0.17 -1.52 18.08
N ALA A 55 0.16 -2.58 17.27
CA ALA A 55 0.15 -3.95 17.75
C ALA A 55 1.45 -4.32 18.49
N LEU A 56 2.62 -3.85 18.03
CA LEU A 56 3.90 -4.03 18.70
C LEU A 56 3.95 -3.31 20.06
N GLU A 57 3.43 -2.09 20.15
CA GLU A 57 3.32 -1.36 21.42
C GLU A 57 2.35 -2.06 22.39
N ALA A 58 1.23 -2.59 21.90
CA ALA A 58 0.31 -3.38 22.72
C ALA A 58 0.98 -4.67 23.22
N TYR A 59 1.75 -5.36 22.38
CA TYR A 59 2.53 -6.53 22.75
C TYR A 59 3.55 -6.20 23.84
N PHE A 60 4.29 -5.09 23.66
CA PHE A 60 5.23 -4.62 24.66
C PHE A 60 4.56 -4.30 26.01
N GLY A 61 3.38 -3.68 25.98
CA GLY A 61 2.60 -3.38 27.20
C GLY A 61 2.24 -4.64 28.02
N VAL A 62 2.08 -5.79 27.33
CA VAL A 62 1.73 -7.07 27.98
C VAL A 62 2.96 -7.86 28.45
N TYR A 63 4.02 -7.88 27.62
CA TYR A 63 5.19 -8.75 27.84
C TYR A 63 6.42 -8.02 28.35
N GLY A 64 6.45 -6.69 28.30
CA GLY A 64 7.60 -5.86 28.68
C GLY A 64 8.77 -5.93 27.70
N GLN A 65 8.57 -6.57 26.53
CA GLN A 65 9.57 -6.71 25.47
C GLN A 65 8.88 -6.83 24.12
N TYR A 66 9.58 -6.47 23.04
CA TYR A 66 9.10 -6.70 21.68
C TYR A 66 9.38 -8.14 21.23
N PRO A 67 8.65 -8.66 20.22
CA PRO A 67 8.96 -9.97 19.66
C PRO A 67 10.41 -10.07 19.19
N SER A 68 11.04 -11.21 19.36
CA SER A 68 12.37 -11.47 18.79
C SER A 68 12.32 -11.57 17.27
N ASN A 69 13.45 -11.41 16.58
CA ASN A 69 13.53 -11.58 15.13
C ASN A 69 13.09 -12.99 14.68
N SER A 70 13.29 -14.00 15.50
CA SER A 70 12.84 -15.37 15.20
C SER A 70 11.34 -15.55 15.32
N GLU A 71 10.67 -14.80 16.18
CA GLU A 71 9.21 -14.80 16.31
C GLU A 71 8.55 -13.91 15.27
N GLY A 72 9.22 -12.80 14.93
CA GLY A 72 8.77 -11.84 13.95
C GLY A 72 7.38 -11.29 14.23
N LEU A 73 6.76 -10.71 13.23
CA LEU A 73 5.38 -10.19 13.30
C LEU A 73 4.34 -11.31 13.53
N GLY A 74 4.70 -12.58 13.29
CA GLY A 74 3.84 -13.71 13.56
C GLY A 74 3.47 -13.87 15.05
N ALA A 75 4.30 -13.35 15.96
CA ALA A 75 3.99 -13.32 17.40
C ALA A 75 2.70 -12.54 17.70
N LEU A 76 2.41 -11.48 16.93
CA LEU A 76 1.24 -10.63 17.12
C LEU A 76 -0.09 -11.32 16.77
N ARG A 77 -0.03 -12.46 16.08
CA ARG A 77 -1.20 -13.25 15.70
C ARG A 77 -1.51 -14.38 16.67
N ARG A 78 -0.58 -14.69 17.57
CA ARG A 78 -0.74 -15.80 18.49
C ARG A 78 -1.57 -15.38 19.70
N LYS A 79 -2.56 -16.20 20.04
CA LYS A 79 -3.23 -16.12 21.32
C LYS A 79 -2.31 -16.68 22.41
N SER A 80 -2.39 -16.12 23.59
CA SER A 80 -1.69 -16.60 24.77
C SER A 80 -2.55 -16.42 26.01
N GLU A 81 -2.11 -16.90 27.14
CA GLU A 81 -2.82 -16.69 28.41
C GLU A 81 -3.00 -15.21 28.76
N LYS A 82 -2.08 -14.35 28.29
CA LYS A 82 -2.10 -12.90 28.55
C LYS A 82 -2.82 -12.11 27.44
N ILE A 83 -2.94 -12.66 26.23
CA ILE A 83 -3.58 -12.04 25.07
C ILE A 83 -4.66 -12.98 24.55
N SER A 84 -5.91 -12.71 24.94
CA SER A 84 -7.08 -13.55 24.58
C SER A 84 -7.41 -13.44 23.08
N GLU A 85 -7.20 -12.27 22.48
CA GLU A 85 -7.46 -12.01 21.06
C GLU A 85 -6.17 -11.60 20.34
N PRO A 86 -5.92 -12.10 19.12
CA PRO A 86 -4.74 -11.72 18.36
C PRO A 86 -4.66 -10.20 18.15
N LEU A 87 -3.48 -9.62 18.31
CA LEU A 87 -3.25 -8.21 18.05
C LEU A 87 -3.29 -7.87 16.55
N LEU A 88 -2.99 -8.86 15.70
CA LEU A 88 -3.22 -8.79 14.25
C LEU A 88 -4.07 -9.99 13.82
N THR A 89 -5.10 -9.74 13.03
CA THR A 89 -6.03 -10.77 12.54
C THR A 89 -5.47 -11.57 11.35
N GLN A 90 -4.59 -10.95 10.56
CA GLN A 90 -4.00 -11.55 9.36
C GLN A 90 -2.49 -11.36 9.36
N ASP A 91 -1.78 -12.16 8.55
CA ASP A 91 -0.36 -11.91 8.29
C ASP A 91 -0.22 -10.57 7.56
N PRO A 92 0.58 -9.64 8.09
CA PRO A 92 0.76 -8.36 7.46
C PRO A 92 1.56 -8.53 6.16
N VAL A 93 0.91 -8.22 5.04
CA VAL A 93 1.51 -8.20 3.70
C VAL A 93 1.37 -6.82 3.10
N ASP A 94 2.39 -6.38 2.39
CA ASP A 94 2.39 -5.08 1.75
C ASP A 94 1.38 -5.04 0.56
N PRO A 95 1.03 -3.86 0.04
CA PRO A 95 0.13 -3.72 -1.09
C PRO A 95 0.65 -4.33 -2.41
N TRP A 96 1.88 -4.82 -2.44
CA TRP A 96 2.47 -5.58 -3.55
C TRP A 96 2.52 -7.09 -3.29
N GLY A 97 1.99 -7.57 -2.13
CA GLY A 97 1.85 -8.98 -1.78
C GLY A 97 3.09 -9.59 -1.13
N ARG A 98 3.99 -8.79 -0.57
CA ARG A 98 5.20 -9.25 0.13
C ARG A 98 5.09 -9.04 1.63
N PRO A 99 5.73 -9.88 2.46
CA PRO A 99 5.77 -9.68 3.89
C PRO A 99 6.55 -8.40 4.23
N TYR A 100 6.13 -7.68 5.28
CA TYR A 100 6.93 -6.63 5.88
C TYR A 100 8.17 -7.22 6.54
N GLN A 101 9.31 -6.54 6.41
CA GLN A 101 10.50 -6.90 7.17
C GLN A 101 10.40 -6.31 8.58
N TYR A 102 10.77 -7.13 9.57
CA TYR A 102 10.79 -6.75 10.97
C TYR A 102 12.17 -7.03 11.55
N ASN A 103 12.71 -6.06 12.28
CA ASN A 103 13.96 -6.20 13.03
C ASN A 103 13.78 -5.63 14.45
N ALA A 104 14.24 -6.38 15.45
CA ALA A 104 14.34 -5.96 16.84
C ALA A 104 15.70 -6.43 17.41
N PRO A 105 16.58 -5.50 17.83
CA PRO A 105 16.43 -4.04 17.79
C PRO A 105 16.45 -3.49 16.35
N GLY A 106 15.84 -2.32 16.16
CA GLY A 106 15.90 -1.55 14.92
C GLY A 106 17.21 -0.78 14.74
N ARG A 107 17.31 -0.04 13.64
CA ARG A 107 18.48 0.83 13.35
C ARG A 107 18.51 2.01 14.33
N ASP A 108 19.68 2.59 14.49
CA ASP A 108 19.94 3.83 15.27
C ASP A 108 19.42 3.79 16.72
N GLY A 109 19.39 2.60 17.33
CA GLY A 109 18.92 2.42 18.71
C GLY A 109 17.40 2.38 18.87
N ALA A 110 16.65 2.33 17.77
CA ALA A 110 15.21 2.11 17.82
C ALA A 110 14.91 0.71 18.42
N PRO A 111 13.86 0.57 19.24
CA PRO A 111 13.53 -0.72 19.83
C PRO A 111 13.13 -1.77 18.78
N TYR A 112 12.58 -1.33 17.68
CA TYR A 112 12.26 -2.15 16.50
C TYR A 112 12.17 -1.29 15.24
N GLU A 113 12.19 -1.92 14.09
CA GLU A 113 11.85 -1.32 12.80
C GLU A 113 10.95 -2.26 11.99
N VAL A 114 10.01 -1.66 11.24
CA VAL A 114 9.17 -2.34 10.25
C VAL A 114 9.39 -1.66 8.92
N ILE A 115 9.71 -2.44 7.88
CA ILE A 115 10.11 -1.93 6.57
C ILE A 115 9.21 -2.52 5.48
N CYS A 116 8.75 -1.66 4.58
CA CYS A 116 8.16 -2.01 3.30
C CYS A 116 9.09 -1.51 2.18
N PHE A 117 9.57 -2.40 1.33
CA PHE A 117 10.52 -2.10 0.24
C PHE A 117 9.85 -1.55 -1.04
N GLY A 118 8.80 -0.75 -0.92
CA GLY A 118 8.18 -0.09 -2.07
C GLY A 118 7.73 -1.04 -3.18
N ALA A 119 7.62 -0.52 -4.41
CA ALA A 119 7.10 -1.29 -5.53
C ALA A 119 8.11 -2.31 -6.10
N ASP A 120 9.41 -2.04 -6.04
CA ASP A 120 10.45 -2.92 -6.57
C ASP A 120 10.89 -4.05 -5.61
N GLY A 121 10.56 -3.93 -4.32
CA GLY A 121 10.91 -4.93 -3.30
C GLY A 121 12.40 -4.99 -2.96
N ARG A 122 13.10 -3.89 -3.14
CA ARG A 122 14.54 -3.76 -2.86
C ARG A 122 14.79 -2.61 -1.91
N GLU A 123 15.86 -2.71 -1.13
CA GLU A 123 16.26 -1.63 -0.24
C GLU A 123 16.64 -0.38 -1.03
N GLY A 124 16.08 0.79 -0.63
CA GLY A 124 16.33 2.07 -1.26
C GLY A 124 15.21 2.51 -2.22
N GLY A 125 15.58 3.05 -3.37
CA GLY A 125 14.63 3.51 -4.39
C GLY A 125 14.09 4.93 -4.19
N THR A 126 13.34 5.40 -5.19
CA THR A 126 12.73 6.74 -5.21
C THR A 126 11.31 6.67 -5.75
N GLY A 127 10.49 7.68 -5.47
CA GLY A 127 9.11 7.72 -5.95
C GLY A 127 8.28 6.52 -5.46
N GLY A 128 7.75 5.71 -6.37
CA GLY A 128 6.96 4.52 -6.06
C GLY A 128 7.75 3.36 -5.45
N ASP A 129 9.06 3.34 -5.68
CA ASP A 129 9.99 2.30 -5.19
C ASP A 129 10.60 2.65 -3.83
N LYS A 130 10.35 3.86 -3.34
CA LYS A 130 10.90 4.32 -2.06
C LYS A 130 10.42 3.44 -0.91
N ASP A 131 11.38 3.03 -0.04
CA ASP A 131 11.08 2.33 1.20
C ASP A 131 10.19 3.16 2.13
N ILE A 132 9.33 2.46 2.83
CA ILE A 132 8.48 3.02 3.87
C ILE A 132 8.85 2.32 5.18
N VAL A 133 9.30 3.09 6.15
CA VAL A 133 9.81 2.57 7.42
C VAL A 133 9.06 3.17 8.60
N SER A 134 8.96 2.41 9.68
CA SER A 134 8.17 2.77 10.85
C SER A 134 8.62 4.07 11.54
N TRP A 135 9.91 4.37 11.57
CA TRP A 135 10.42 5.61 12.21
C TRP A 135 10.12 6.87 11.38
N ASP A 136 10.06 6.79 10.04
CA ASP A 136 9.64 7.91 9.16
C ASP A 136 8.19 8.37 9.48
N LEU A 137 7.36 7.47 9.98
CA LEU A 137 5.98 7.79 10.36
C LEU A 137 5.91 8.53 11.69
N LYS A 138 6.77 8.15 12.66
CA LYS A 138 6.86 8.83 13.97
C LYS A 138 7.36 10.27 13.83
N ASP A 139 8.37 10.51 12.99
CA ASP A 139 8.91 11.84 12.73
C ASP A 139 7.92 12.79 12.07
N ARG A 140 7.05 12.27 11.19
CA ARG A 140 5.97 13.06 10.59
C ARG A 140 4.86 13.41 11.57
N ALA A 141 4.55 12.54 12.50
CA ALA A 141 3.55 12.80 13.54
C ALA A 141 4.04 13.86 14.55
N ALA A 142 5.34 13.91 14.82
CA ALA A 142 5.96 14.87 15.73
C ALA A 142 6.12 16.29 15.14
N LYS A 143 6.05 16.42 13.81
CA LYS A 143 6.17 17.72 13.09
C LYS A 143 4.83 18.40 12.79
N LYS A 144 3.72 17.92 13.30
CA LYS A 144 2.37 18.43 13.10
C LYS A 144 1.83 19.04 14.37
#